data_2480ece379de74685737a24202a40063
#
_entry.id   2480ece379de74685737a24202a40063
#
_cell.length_a   1.000
_cell.length_b   1.000
_cell.length_c   1.000
_cell.angle_alpha   90.00
_cell.angle_beta   90.00
_cell.angle_gamma   90.00
#
_symmetry.space_group_name_H-M   'P 1'
#
loop_
_entity.id
_entity.type
_entity.pdbx_description
1 polymer ?
#
loop_
_entity_poly.entity_id
_entity_poly.type
_entity_poly.pdbx_seq_one_letter_code
_entity_poly.pdbx_strand_id
1 'polypeptide(L)'
;MCVLSLCHCKKGEIMQIPNHVAIILDGNGRWAKAHGKPRTFGHVQGAKTVEDMCEITYNMGIQYFTVYAFSTENWSRPSEEVAALMKLLRNYMVNCKKRANQNNMCVRVIGDKTKLDADIQEKIADLEEATKDNTGLHFQIAINYGGRDEIRRAMGKIAEKVQVGEILPEDITEKVIEDHLDTAGLPAPDLLIRTCGEQRISNFLLWQNAYTEFYFTPVAWPDFSKEELEKAIAAYNQRDRKYGGIKEE
;
A
#
# COMPACT_ATOMS: atom_id res chain seq x y z
N MET A 1 -10.85 -13.55 23.82
CA MET A 1 -12.18 -13.86 23.24
C MET A 1 -12.43 -12.84 22.14
N CYS A 2 -12.15 -13.23 20.91
CA CYS A 2 -12.27 -12.36 19.73
C CYS A 2 -13.73 -12.40 19.27
N VAL A 3 -14.43 -11.26 19.36
CA VAL A 3 -15.81 -11.13 18.88
C VAL A 3 -15.75 -10.90 17.37
N LEU A 4 -16.04 -11.94 16.58
CA LEU A 4 -16.30 -11.86 15.15
C LEU A 4 -17.54 -10.99 14.94
N SER A 5 -17.32 -9.74 14.48
CA SER A 5 -18.39 -8.87 14.01
C SER A 5 -18.86 -9.38 12.64
N LEU A 6 -20.01 -10.08 12.64
CA LEU A 6 -20.69 -10.55 11.43
C LEU A 6 -21.33 -9.37 10.70
N CYS A 7 -20.74 -8.96 9.60
CA CYS A 7 -21.39 -8.07 8.66
C CYS A 7 -22.49 -8.84 7.91
N HIS A 8 -23.75 -8.32 7.88
CA HIS A 8 -24.91 -9.00 7.30
C HIS A 8 -24.83 -8.99 5.76
N CYS A 9 -24.41 -10.09 5.18
CA CYS A 9 -24.68 -10.41 3.79
C CYS A 9 -25.71 -11.57 3.69
N LYS A 10 -26.41 -11.68 2.58
CA LYS A 10 -27.50 -12.66 2.36
C LYS A 10 -27.10 -14.06 2.85
N LYS A 11 -28.02 -14.71 3.58
CA LYS A 11 -27.93 -16.03 4.22
C LYS A 11 -26.84 -16.97 3.67
N GLY A 12 -25.79 -17.20 4.49
CA GLY A 12 -25.03 -18.45 4.44
C GLY A 12 -23.64 -18.41 3.81
N GLU A 13 -23.21 -17.31 3.16
CA GLU A 13 -21.85 -17.21 2.62
C GLU A 13 -20.92 -16.55 3.64
N ILE A 14 -19.87 -17.27 4.04
CA ILE A 14 -18.79 -16.72 4.86
C ILE A 14 -18.04 -15.72 3.99
N MET A 15 -18.11 -14.42 4.32
CA MET A 15 -17.36 -13.38 3.61
C MET A 15 -15.86 -13.65 3.78
N GLN A 16 -15.17 -13.92 2.68
CA GLN A 16 -13.73 -14.10 2.68
C GLN A 16 -13.06 -12.72 2.82
N ILE A 17 -12.33 -12.51 3.90
CA ILE A 17 -11.54 -11.29 4.10
C ILE A 17 -10.23 -11.41 3.30
N PRO A 18 -9.90 -10.44 2.43
CA PRO A 18 -8.60 -10.43 1.75
C PRO A 18 -7.47 -10.32 2.78
N ASN A 19 -6.41 -11.11 2.60
CA ASN A 19 -5.26 -11.10 3.48
C ASN A 19 -4.45 -9.80 3.32
N HIS A 20 -4.32 -9.32 2.07
CA HIS A 20 -3.58 -8.12 1.73
C HIS A 20 -4.43 -7.17 0.88
N VAL A 21 -4.65 -5.96 1.39
CA VAL A 21 -5.32 -4.87 0.68
C VAL A 21 -4.33 -3.77 0.34
N ALA A 22 -4.26 -3.37 -0.93
CA ALA A 22 -3.47 -2.24 -1.39
C ALA A 22 -4.39 -1.10 -1.86
N ILE A 23 -4.06 0.17 -1.52
CA ILE A 23 -4.90 1.33 -1.89
C ILE A 23 -4.07 2.44 -2.53
N ILE A 24 -4.55 2.93 -3.69
CA ILE A 24 -4.06 4.15 -4.33
C ILE A 24 -4.89 5.32 -3.79
N LEU A 25 -4.26 6.20 -3.02
CA LEU A 25 -4.86 7.31 -2.27
C LEU A 25 -5.17 8.51 -3.18
N ASP A 26 -6.08 8.34 -4.16
CA ASP A 26 -6.38 9.39 -5.12
C ASP A 26 -7.52 10.31 -4.67
N GLY A 27 -7.51 11.57 -5.13
CA GLY A 27 -8.57 12.54 -4.91
C GLY A 27 -8.30 13.59 -3.84
N ASN A 28 -7.23 13.53 -3.07
CA ASN A 28 -6.94 14.50 -2.01
C ASN A 28 -7.05 15.97 -2.45
N GLY A 29 -6.39 16.32 -3.57
CA GLY A 29 -6.42 17.69 -4.09
C GLY A 29 -7.78 18.08 -4.69
N ARG A 30 -8.48 17.15 -5.36
CA ARG A 30 -9.83 17.39 -5.91
C ARG A 30 -10.86 17.60 -4.79
N TRP A 31 -10.78 16.78 -3.77
CA TRP A 31 -11.60 16.89 -2.57
C TRP A 31 -11.41 18.25 -1.87
N ALA A 32 -10.17 18.67 -1.63
CA ALA A 32 -9.87 19.96 -1.03
C ALA A 32 -10.47 21.13 -1.84
N LYS A 33 -10.30 21.09 -3.18
CA LYS A 33 -10.88 22.11 -4.07
C LYS A 33 -12.42 22.15 -4.00
N ALA A 34 -13.07 20.99 -3.94
CA ALA A 34 -14.53 20.91 -3.79
C ALA A 34 -15.02 21.50 -2.46
N HIS A 35 -14.18 21.50 -1.42
CA HIS A 35 -14.46 22.12 -0.12
C HIS A 35 -13.93 23.55 0.04
N GLY A 36 -13.50 24.21 -1.06
CA GLY A 36 -12.94 25.57 -1.00
C GLY A 36 -11.62 25.67 -0.20
N LYS A 37 -10.86 24.59 -0.12
CA LYS A 37 -9.61 24.51 0.64
C LYS A 37 -8.39 24.35 -0.29
N PRO A 38 -7.20 24.77 0.15
CA PRO A 38 -5.96 24.51 -0.60
C PRO A 38 -5.68 23.01 -0.69
N ARG A 39 -5.01 22.56 -1.77
CA ARG A 39 -4.69 21.14 -2.03
C ARG A 39 -3.99 20.44 -0.85
N THR A 40 -3.11 21.17 -0.14
CA THR A 40 -2.38 20.68 1.04
C THR A 40 -3.32 20.25 2.17
N PHE A 41 -4.46 20.91 2.33
CA PHE A 41 -5.48 20.53 3.32
C PHE A 41 -6.03 19.13 3.03
N GLY A 42 -6.27 18.80 1.75
CA GLY A 42 -6.72 17.47 1.35
C GLY A 42 -5.69 16.38 1.68
N HIS A 43 -4.40 16.66 1.49
CA HIS A 43 -3.34 15.71 1.87
C HIS A 43 -3.28 15.48 3.39
N VAL A 44 -3.48 16.52 4.19
CA VAL A 44 -3.56 16.38 5.66
C VAL A 44 -4.76 15.53 6.06
N GLN A 45 -5.92 15.77 5.45
CA GLN A 45 -7.10 14.96 5.71
C GLN A 45 -6.90 13.51 5.25
N GLY A 46 -6.30 13.30 4.07
CA GLY A 46 -5.98 11.96 3.58
C GLY A 46 -5.01 11.19 4.48
N ALA A 47 -4.08 11.89 5.15
CA ALA A 47 -3.21 11.25 6.14
C ALA A 47 -3.99 10.75 7.38
N LYS A 48 -5.03 11.47 7.82
CA LYS A 48 -5.93 10.99 8.89
C LYS A 48 -6.71 9.77 8.44
N THR A 49 -7.23 9.79 7.20
CA THR A 49 -7.93 8.62 6.63
C THR A 49 -7.04 7.38 6.59
N VAL A 50 -5.72 7.53 6.33
CA VAL A 50 -4.78 6.40 6.45
C VAL A 50 -4.73 5.85 7.87
N GLU A 51 -4.71 6.73 8.88
CA GLU A 51 -4.68 6.33 10.30
C GLU A 51 -5.94 5.54 10.67
N ASP A 52 -7.11 6.06 10.29
CA ASP A 52 -8.40 5.42 10.53
C ASP A 52 -8.48 4.06 9.80
N MET A 53 -7.99 3.99 8.56
CA MET A 53 -7.99 2.75 7.79
C MET A 53 -7.03 1.69 8.36
N CYS A 54 -5.91 2.05 8.96
CA CYS A 54 -5.06 1.07 9.66
C CYS A 54 -5.82 0.37 10.78
N GLU A 55 -6.60 1.11 11.57
CA GLU A 55 -7.42 0.53 12.63
C GLU A 55 -8.57 -0.32 12.08
N ILE A 56 -9.27 0.20 11.07
CA ILE A 56 -10.39 -0.49 10.43
C ILE A 56 -9.94 -1.81 9.78
N THR A 57 -8.86 -1.79 9.00
CA THR A 57 -8.32 -2.99 8.34
C THR A 57 -7.89 -4.05 9.35
N TYR A 58 -7.21 -3.65 10.41
CA TYR A 58 -6.82 -4.55 11.49
C TYR A 58 -8.03 -5.20 12.17
N ASN A 59 -9.04 -4.39 12.53
CA ASN A 59 -10.26 -4.86 13.18
C ASN A 59 -11.13 -5.76 12.26
N MET A 60 -10.98 -5.65 10.95
CA MET A 60 -11.64 -6.53 9.98
C MET A 60 -10.87 -7.84 9.73
N GLY A 61 -9.66 -7.99 10.27
CA GLY A 61 -8.84 -9.20 10.12
C GLY A 61 -7.93 -9.19 8.89
N ILE A 62 -7.78 -8.06 8.21
CA ILE A 62 -6.79 -7.86 7.14
C ILE A 62 -5.40 -7.83 7.79
N GLN A 63 -4.48 -8.64 7.30
CA GLN A 63 -3.15 -8.75 7.90
C GLN A 63 -2.13 -7.80 7.27
N TYR A 64 -2.29 -7.48 5.97
CA TYR A 64 -1.37 -6.61 5.23
C TYR A 64 -2.14 -5.46 4.61
N PHE A 65 -1.64 -4.24 4.81
CA PHE A 65 -2.24 -3.03 4.27
C PHE A 65 -1.17 -2.16 3.61
N THR A 66 -1.26 -1.94 2.30
CA THR A 66 -0.29 -1.14 1.54
C THR A 66 -0.95 0.10 0.97
N VAL A 67 -0.35 1.28 1.20
CA VAL A 67 -0.84 2.55 0.66
C VAL A 67 0.15 3.20 -0.28
N TYR A 68 -0.34 3.78 -1.39
CA TYR A 68 0.47 4.54 -2.34
C TYR A 68 0.46 6.02 -1.96
N ALA A 69 1.46 6.42 -1.16
CA ALA A 69 1.52 7.77 -0.59
C ALA A 69 2.22 8.79 -1.50
N PHE A 70 3.33 8.39 -2.17
CA PHE A 70 4.10 9.27 -3.05
C PHE A 70 4.79 8.46 -4.15
N SER A 71 4.44 8.71 -5.41
CA SER A 71 5.04 8.03 -6.56
C SER A 71 6.28 8.75 -7.08
N THR A 72 7.12 8.02 -7.85
CA THR A 72 8.27 8.61 -8.57
C THR A 72 7.86 9.74 -9.51
N GLU A 73 6.66 9.67 -10.08
CA GLU A 73 6.12 10.70 -10.97
C GLU A 73 5.69 11.98 -10.24
N ASN A 74 5.45 11.90 -8.92
CA ASN A 74 5.01 13.06 -8.13
C ASN A 74 6.08 14.14 -7.96
N TRP A 75 7.36 13.83 -8.22
CA TRP A 75 8.42 14.83 -8.26
C TRP A 75 8.23 15.88 -9.36
N SER A 76 7.45 15.58 -10.40
CA SER A 76 7.10 16.53 -11.46
C SER A 76 6.04 17.57 -11.06
N ARG A 77 5.46 17.46 -9.85
CA ARG A 77 4.51 18.44 -9.31
C ARG A 77 5.19 19.77 -8.98
N PRO A 78 4.42 20.86 -8.84
CA PRO A 78 4.97 22.14 -8.39
C PRO A 78 5.79 21.98 -7.11
N SER A 79 6.95 22.63 -7.05
CA SER A 79 7.92 22.50 -5.95
C SER A 79 7.32 22.78 -4.57
N GLU A 80 6.40 23.75 -4.49
CA GLU A 80 5.68 24.07 -3.26
C GLU A 80 4.79 22.93 -2.77
N GLU A 81 4.11 22.21 -3.70
CA GLU A 81 3.31 21.03 -3.36
C GLU A 81 4.21 19.89 -2.87
N VAL A 82 5.32 19.65 -3.57
CA VAL A 82 6.30 18.63 -3.16
C VAL A 82 6.87 18.93 -1.77
N ALA A 83 7.28 20.18 -1.52
CA ALA A 83 7.81 20.59 -0.22
C ALA A 83 6.78 20.40 0.91
N ALA A 84 5.51 20.73 0.64
CA ALA A 84 4.43 20.52 1.60
C ALA A 84 4.18 19.02 1.89
N LEU A 85 4.24 18.17 0.86
CA LEU A 85 4.13 16.71 1.00
C LEU A 85 5.30 16.13 1.80
N MET A 86 6.55 16.57 1.55
CA MET A 86 7.71 16.13 2.32
C MET A 86 7.62 16.58 3.80
N LYS A 87 7.11 17.78 4.06
CA LYS A 87 6.84 18.24 5.43
C LYS A 87 5.77 17.39 6.13
N LEU A 88 4.69 17.07 5.42
CA LEU A 88 3.63 16.18 5.94
C LEU A 88 4.18 14.79 6.25
N LEU A 89 5.00 14.24 5.35
CA LEU A 89 5.65 12.95 5.52
C LEU A 89 6.55 12.90 6.76
N ARG A 90 7.39 13.92 6.97
CA ARG A 90 8.22 14.04 8.18
C ARG A 90 7.42 13.95 9.47
N ASN A 91 6.32 14.70 9.52
CA ASN A 91 5.43 14.70 10.69
C ASN A 91 4.71 13.36 10.85
N TYR A 92 4.29 12.77 9.73
CA TYR A 92 3.60 11.48 9.74
C TYR A 92 4.49 10.37 10.29
N MET A 93 5.78 10.29 9.88
CA MET A 93 6.71 9.25 10.36
C MET A 93 6.87 9.30 11.90
N VAL A 94 7.03 10.50 12.48
CA VAL A 94 7.17 10.67 13.93
C VAL A 94 5.90 10.22 14.67
N ASN A 95 4.72 10.62 14.19
CA ASN A 95 3.44 10.27 14.82
C ASN A 95 3.11 8.78 14.61
N CYS A 96 3.44 8.23 13.46
CA CYS A 96 3.21 6.83 13.09
C CYS A 96 3.96 5.89 14.03
N LYS A 97 5.21 6.17 14.40
CA LYS A 97 6.01 5.36 15.34
C LYS A 97 5.28 5.13 16.65
N LYS A 98 4.75 6.19 17.26
CA LYS A 98 4.02 6.09 18.53
C LYS A 98 2.77 5.21 18.39
N ARG A 99 1.96 5.47 17.36
CA ARG A 99 0.73 4.71 17.10
C ARG A 99 1.00 3.26 16.73
N ALA A 100 2.02 3.02 15.90
CA ALA A 100 2.38 1.67 15.50
C ALA A 100 2.70 0.78 16.70
N ASN A 101 3.48 1.28 17.64
CA ASN A 101 3.79 0.54 18.86
C ASN A 101 2.58 0.38 19.79
N GLN A 102 1.71 1.38 19.88
CA GLN A 102 0.48 1.27 20.68
C GLN A 102 -0.51 0.25 20.11
N ASN A 103 -0.55 0.10 18.78
CA ASN A 103 -1.50 -0.76 18.07
C ASN A 103 -0.84 -2.06 17.53
N ASN A 104 0.37 -2.38 17.99
CA ASN A 104 1.10 -3.57 17.56
C ASN A 104 1.25 -3.68 16.02
N MET A 105 1.48 -2.55 15.31
CA MET A 105 1.65 -2.53 13.87
C MET A 105 3.13 -2.64 13.49
N CYS A 106 3.44 -3.52 12.54
CA CYS A 106 4.74 -3.59 11.90
C CYS A 106 4.73 -2.69 10.65
N VAL A 107 5.54 -1.64 10.64
CA VAL A 107 5.54 -0.64 9.56
C VAL A 107 6.77 -0.82 8.68
N ARG A 108 6.57 -0.80 7.36
CA ARG A 108 7.64 -0.86 6.36
C ARG A 108 7.42 0.21 5.29
N VAL A 109 8.46 0.92 4.91
CA VAL A 109 8.44 1.86 3.78
C VAL A 109 9.05 1.18 2.56
N ILE A 110 8.31 1.14 1.44
CA ILE A 110 8.77 0.62 0.16
C ILE A 110 9.01 1.77 -0.83
N GLY A 111 9.98 1.62 -1.72
CA GLY A 111 10.42 2.63 -2.70
C GLY A 111 11.88 3.00 -2.54
N ASP A 112 12.38 3.85 -3.44
CA ASP A 112 13.78 4.32 -3.41
C ASP A 112 13.97 5.40 -2.33
N LYS A 113 14.36 4.95 -1.13
CA LYS A 113 14.59 5.82 0.02
C LYS A 113 15.80 6.74 -0.17
N THR A 114 16.76 6.37 -1.05
CA THR A 114 18.03 7.09 -1.22
C THR A 114 17.87 8.50 -1.81
N LYS A 115 16.75 8.76 -2.48
CA LYS A 115 16.42 10.07 -3.06
C LYS A 115 15.63 10.98 -2.14
N LEU A 116 15.26 10.51 -0.94
CA LEU A 116 14.61 11.32 0.07
C LEU A 116 15.67 12.12 0.86
N ASP A 117 15.25 13.22 1.46
CA ASP A 117 16.12 13.99 2.36
C ASP A 117 16.63 13.11 3.51
N ALA A 118 17.87 13.32 3.94
CA ALA A 118 18.56 12.50 4.94
C ALA A 118 17.76 12.38 6.25
N ASP A 119 17.11 13.44 6.68
CA ASP A 119 16.29 13.44 7.90
C ASP A 119 15.01 12.58 7.76
N ILE A 120 14.48 12.44 6.52
CA ILE A 120 13.35 11.53 6.25
C ILE A 120 13.84 10.09 6.26
N GLN A 121 14.99 9.81 5.65
CA GLN A 121 15.60 8.48 5.66
C GLN A 121 15.85 7.99 7.09
N GLU A 122 16.39 8.85 7.96
CA GLU A 122 16.62 8.53 9.37
C GLU A 122 15.31 8.23 10.11
N LYS A 123 14.25 9.04 9.91
CA LYS A 123 12.94 8.79 10.53
C LYS A 123 12.28 7.50 10.04
N ILE A 124 12.47 7.14 8.77
CA ILE A 124 11.99 5.88 8.22
C ILE A 124 12.73 4.72 8.89
N ALA A 125 14.06 4.77 8.95
CA ALA A 125 14.86 3.73 9.58
C ALA A 125 14.49 3.54 11.07
N ASP A 126 14.32 4.65 11.80
CA ASP A 126 13.90 4.64 13.20
C ASP A 126 12.48 4.06 13.40
N LEU A 127 11.54 4.36 12.48
CA LEU A 127 10.19 3.80 12.50
C LEU A 127 10.20 2.28 12.24
N GLU A 128 10.90 1.85 11.18
CA GLU A 128 11.01 0.43 10.80
C GLU A 128 11.67 -0.39 11.92
N GLU A 129 12.78 0.09 12.48
CA GLU A 129 13.48 -0.59 13.58
C GLU A 129 12.61 -0.68 14.84
N ALA A 130 11.92 0.41 15.19
CA ALA A 130 11.09 0.45 16.39
C ALA A 130 9.82 -0.43 16.32
N THR A 131 9.43 -0.87 15.12
CA THR A 131 8.18 -1.63 14.90
C THR A 131 8.40 -3.02 14.31
N LYS A 132 9.64 -3.44 14.06
CA LYS A 132 9.97 -4.70 13.36
C LYS A 132 9.46 -5.95 14.07
N ASP A 133 9.38 -5.93 15.39
CA ASP A 133 8.96 -7.07 16.21
C ASP A 133 7.43 -7.06 16.50
N ASN A 134 6.69 -6.06 16.01
CA ASN A 134 5.26 -6.02 16.12
C ASN A 134 4.60 -7.07 15.22
N THR A 135 3.55 -7.72 15.72
CA THR A 135 2.93 -8.90 15.11
C THR A 135 1.48 -8.70 14.66
N GLY A 136 0.98 -7.48 14.77
CA GLY A 136 -0.37 -7.13 14.35
C GLY A 136 -0.46 -6.78 12.87
N LEU A 137 -1.05 -5.63 12.52
CA LEU A 137 -1.15 -5.19 11.13
C LEU A 137 0.24 -4.93 10.53
N HIS A 138 0.55 -5.58 9.43
CA HIS A 138 1.70 -5.24 8.58
C HIS A 138 1.31 -4.08 7.65
N PHE A 139 1.80 -2.89 7.96
CA PHE A 139 1.46 -1.67 7.23
C PHE A 139 2.63 -1.22 6.33
N GLN A 140 2.39 -1.17 5.02
CA GLN A 140 3.38 -0.73 4.03
C GLN A 140 3.01 0.65 3.48
N ILE A 141 4.01 1.55 3.44
CA ILE A 141 3.86 2.90 2.88
C ILE A 141 4.77 3.02 1.66
N ALA A 142 4.18 3.09 0.47
CA ALA A 142 4.94 3.30 -0.77
C ALA A 142 5.27 4.79 -0.94
N ILE A 143 6.56 5.14 -0.81
CA ILE A 143 7.10 6.50 -0.88
C ILE A 143 8.25 6.53 -1.86
N ASN A 144 8.23 7.51 -2.77
CA ASN A 144 9.13 7.56 -3.92
C ASN A 144 9.20 6.20 -4.63
N TYR A 145 8.00 5.61 -4.78
CA TYR A 145 7.81 4.29 -5.33
C TYR A 145 7.29 4.36 -6.78
N GLY A 146 7.74 3.44 -7.58
CA GLY A 146 7.21 3.14 -8.92
C GLY A 146 7.62 1.73 -9.31
N GLY A 147 6.68 0.89 -9.76
CA GLY A 147 6.94 -0.51 -10.06
C GLY A 147 8.01 -0.72 -11.13
N ARG A 148 8.09 0.16 -12.13
CA ARG A 148 9.17 0.10 -13.12
C ARG A 148 10.55 0.39 -12.50
N ASP A 149 10.63 1.37 -11.60
CA ASP A 149 11.87 1.68 -10.89
C ASP A 149 12.24 0.56 -9.91
N GLU A 150 11.29 0.00 -9.20
CA GLU A 150 11.48 -1.15 -8.31
C GLU A 150 12.09 -2.34 -9.06
N ILE A 151 11.46 -2.74 -10.18
CA ILE A 151 11.94 -3.85 -11.03
C ILE A 151 13.36 -3.54 -11.55
N ARG A 152 13.60 -2.32 -12.03
CA ARG A 152 14.94 -1.89 -12.49
C ARG A 152 15.99 -2.03 -11.38
N ARG A 153 15.66 -1.61 -10.14
CA ARG A 153 16.58 -1.73 -8.99
C ARG A 153 16.81 -3.18 -8.58
N ALA A 154 15.76 -4.01 -8.59
CA ALA A 154 15.87 -5.44 -8.33
C ALA A 154 16.79 -6.12 -9.37
N MET A 155 16.61 -5.83 -10.66
CA MET A 155 17.47 -6.36 -11.71
C MET A 155 18.92 -5.91 -11.56
N GLY A 156 19.18 -4.67 -11.14
CA GLY A 156 20.53 -4.19 -10.83
C GLY A 156 21.20 -5.03 -9.74
N LYS A 157 20.51 -5.25 -8.62
CA LYS A 157 21.02 -6.08 -7.52
C LYS A 157 21.30 -7.54 -7.94
N ILE A 158 20.43 -8.11 -8.78
CA ILE A 158 20.63 -9.47 -9.30
C ILE A 158 21.83 -9.50 -10.24
N ALA A 159 21.99 -8.51 -11.13
CA ALA A 159 23.14 -8.43 -12.03
C ALA A 159 24.47 -8.32 -11.27
N GLU A 160 24.52 -7.53 -10.19
CA GLU A 160 25.70 -7.45 -9.31
C GLU A 160 26.06 -8.83 -8.70
N LYS A 161 25.05 -9.59 -8.23
CA LYS A 161 25.25 -10.94 -7.71
C LYS A 161 25.69 -11.94 -8.78
N VAL A 162 25.18 -11.83 -10.00
CA VAL A 162 25.64 -12.63 -11.14
C VAL A 162 27.10 -12.30 -11.45
N GLN A 163 27.47 -11.02 -11.47
CA GLN A 163 28.83 -10.58 -11.76
C GLN A 163 29.87 -11.15 -10.79
N VAL A 164 29.49 -11.30 -9.51
CA VAL A 164 30.38 -11.86 -8.47
C VAL A 164 30.23 -13.38 -8.29
N GLY A 165 29.38 -14.03 -9.10
CA GLY A 165 29.19 -15.49 -9.09
C GLY A 165 28.33 -16.04 -7.93
N GLU A 166 27.60 -15.18 -7.22
CA GLU A 166 26.65 -15.60 -6.17
C GLU A 166 25.37 -16.23 -6.73
N ILE A 167 24.97 -15.84 -7.95
CA ILE A 167 23.80 -16.36 -8.66
C ILE A 167 24.26 -16.69 -10.10
N LEU A 168 23.86 -17.85 -10.64
CA LEU A 168 24.06 -18.15 -12.06
C LEU A 168 22.88 -17.60 -12.86
N PRO A 169 23.08 -17.16 -14.13
CA PRO A 169 21.98 -16.66 -14.97
C PRO A 169 20.79 -17.64 -15.08
N GLU A 170 21.06 -18.94 -15.16
CA GLU A 170 20.05 -20.00 -15.22
C GLU A 170 19.26 -20.20 -13.93
N ASP A 171 19.77 -19.72 -12.79
CA ASP A 171 19.11 -19.80 -11.49
C ASP A 171 18.20 -18.59 -11.21
N ILE A 172 18.10 -17.63 -12.14
CA ILE A 172 17.20 -16.48 -11.99
C ILE A 172 15.76 -16.94 -12.21
N THR A 173 15.09 -17.25 -11.12
CA THR A 173 13.67 -17.62 -11.07
C THR A 173 12.79 -16.43 -10.69
N GLU A 174 11.44 -16.55 -10.82
CA GLU A 174 10.50 -15.55 -10.29
C GLU A 174 10.75 -15.29 -8.80
N LYS A 175 11.03 -16.33 -8.02
CA LYS A 175 11.36 -16.21 -6.60
C LYS A 175 12.61 -15.38 -6.34
N VAL A 176 13.65 -15.55 -7.13
CA VAL A 176 14.86 -14.72 -7.06
C VAL A 176 14.53 -13.25 -7.33
N ILE A 177 13.66 -12.97 -8.31
CA ILE A 177 13.23 -11.60 -8.60
C ILE A 177 12.43 -11.04 -7.41
N GLU A 178 11.46 -11.76 -6.89
CA GLU A 178 10.64 -11.37 -5.74
C GLU A 178 11.49 -11.03 -4.51
N ASP A 179 12.51 -11.83 -4.22
CA ASP A 179 13.41 -11.62 -3.08
C ASP A 179 14.29 -10.36 -3.21
N HIS A 180 14.36 -9.75 -4.40
CA HIS A 180 15.10 -8.51 -4.63
C HIS A 180 14.19 -7.28 -4.81
N LEU A 181 12.86 -7.47 -4.86
CA LEU A 181 11.89 -6.36 -4.84
C LEU A 181 11.82 -5.69 -3.46
N ASP A 182 11.30 -4.47 -3.40
CA ASP A 182 11.07 -3.76 -2.14
C ASP A 182 10.04 -4.47 -1.25
N THR A 183 9.18 -5.28 -1.87
CA THR A 183 8.14 -6.10 -1.23
C THR A 183 8.60 -7.50 -0.85
N ALA A 184 9.90 -7.81 -0.91
CA ALA A 184 10.43 -9.12 -0.53
C ALA A 184 9.90 -9.57 0.84
N GLY A 185 9.38 -10.80 0.90
CA GLY A 185 8.79 -11.38 2.11
C GLY A 185 7.35 -10.95 2.41
N LEU A 186 6.74 -10.07 1.61
CA LEU A 186 5.33 -9.71 1.72
C LEU A 186 4.50 -10.55 0.73
N PRO A 187 3.28 -10.95 1.09
CA PRO A 187 2.36 -11.56 0.13
C PRO A 187 1.92 -10.54 -0.93
N ALA A 188 1.59 -11.02 -2.12
CA ALA A 188 0.95 -10.19 -3.14
C ALA A 188 -0.40 -9.67 -2.64
N PRO A 189 -0.86 -8.48 -3.10
CA PRO A 189 -2.20 -8.00 -2.77
C PRO A 189 -3.29 -8.93 -3.32
N ASP A 190 -4.29 -9.23 -2.51
CA ASP A 190 -5.52 -9.88 -2.96
C ASP A 190 -6.45 -8.89 -3.64
N LEU A 191 -6.51 -7.66 -3.09
CA LEU A 191 -7.40 -6.60 -3.54
C LEU A 191 -6.63 -5.27 -3.62
N LEU A 192 -6.67 -4.65 -4.80
CA LEU A 192 -6.20 -3.29 -5.01
C LEU A 192 -7.39 -2.36 -5.20
N ILE A 193 -7.48 -1.32 -4.39
CA ILE A 193 -8.52 -0.30 -4.44
C ILE A 193 -7.93 1.00 -4.99
N ARG A 194 -8.64 1.66 -5.90
CA ARG A 194 -8.33 3.04 -6.28
C ARG A 194 -9.54 3.93 -6.11
N THR A 195 -9.32 5.03 -5.41
CA THR A 195 -10.32 6.06 -5.12
C THR A 195 -10.41 7.10 -6.23
N CYS A 196 -11.47 7.93 -6.21
CA CYS A 196 -11.68 9.09 -7.08
C CYS A 196 -11.91 8.79 -8.57
N GLY A 197 -12.43 7.60 -8.92
CA GLY A 197 -12.97 7.27 -10.24
C GLY A 197 -11.97 6.93 -11.34
N GLU A 198 -10.67 7.01 -11.08
CA GLU A 198 -9.65 6.66 -12.06
C GLU A 198 -9.43 5.14 -12.13
N GLN A 199 -9.36 4.58 -13.37
CA GLN A 199 -9.29 3.14 -13.62
C GLN A 199 -7.94 2.72 -14.20
N ARG A 200 -6.85 3.05 -13.50
CA ARG A 200 -5.48 2.64 -13.82
C ARG A 200 -4.67 2.45 -12.55
N ILE A 201 -3.61 1.65 -12.60
CA ILE A 201 -2.76 1.35 -11.43
C ILE A 201 -1.59 2.32 -11.25
N SER A 202 -1.35 3.21 -12.22
CA SER A 202 -0.35 4.28 -12.16
C SER A 202 1.03 3.82 -11.66
N ASN A 203 1.57 2.76 -12.26
CA ASN A 203 2.89 2.22 -11.92
C ASN A 203 3.00 1.67 -10.47
N PHE A 204 1.87 1.33 -9.83
CA PHE A 204 1.85 0.79 -8.48
C PHE A 204 1.85 -0.73 -8.48
N LEU A 205 2.82 -1.35 -7.78
CA LEU A 205 2.95 -2.79 -7.54
C LEU A 205 2.81 -3.64 -8.82
N LEU A 206 3.56 -3.28 -9.90
CA LEU A 206 3.41 -3.90 -11.23
C LEU A 206 3.63 -5.42 -11.20
N TRP A 207 4.66 -5.89 -10.53
CA TRP A 207 4.97 -7.31 -10.40
C TRP A 207 3.95 -8.02 -9.52
N GLN A 208 3.64 -7.42 -8.38
CA GLN A 208 2.82 -8.02 -7.33
C GLN A 208 1.35 -8.13 -7.71
N ASN A 209 0.86 -7.27 -8.63
CA ASN A 209 -0.53 -7.24 -9.06
C ASN A 209 -0.90 -8.26 -10.15
N ALA A 210 -0.05 -9.22 -10.45
CA ALA A 210 -0.27 -10.19 -11.53
C ALA A 210 -1.62 -10.94 -11.43
N TYR A 211 -2.10 -11.21 -10.21
CA TYR A 211 -3.36 -11.90 -9.93
C TYR A 211 -4.25 -11.15 -8.93
N THR A 212 -3.99 -9.86 -8.72
CA THR A 212 -4.75 -9.01 -7.81
C THR A 212 -6.11 -8.64 -8.40
N GLU A 213 -7.15 -8.68 -7.59
CA GLU A 213 -8.47 -8.15 -7.96
C GLU A 213 -8.51 -6.63 -7.79
N PHE A 214 -9.14 -5.93 -8.75
CA PHE A 214 -9.21 -4.46 -8.72
C PHE A 214 -10.61 -3.97 -8.38
N TYR A 215 -10.68 -2.95 -7.51
CA TYR A 215 -11.90 -2.22 -7.21
C TYR A 215 -11.69 -0.71 -7.40
N PHE A 216 -12.54 -0.08 -8.19
CA PHE A 216 -12.49 1.36 -8.46
C PHE A 216 -13.74 2.03 -7.89
N THR A 217 -13.55 3.05 -7.03
CA THR A 217 -14.65 3.81 -6.45
C THR A 217 -14.58 5.29 -6.84
N PRO A 218 -15.74 5.96 -7.09
CA PRO A 218 -15.77 7.40 -7.34
C PRO A 218 -15.48 8.23 -6.08
N VAL A 219 -15.56 7.62 -4.88
CA VAL A 219 -15.30 8.30 -3.61
C VAL A 219 -13.85 8.77 -3.54
N ALA A 220 -13.60 10.02 -3.16
CA ALA A 220 -12.26 10.56 -2.96
C ALA A 220 -11.63 10.00 -1.68
N TRP A 221 -10.31 9.86 -1.66
CA TRP A 221 -9.62 9.25 -0.51
C TRP A 221 -9.95 9.87 0.86
N PRO A 222 -10.05 11.22 1.03
CA PRO A 222 -10.40 11.80 2.32
C PRO A 222 -11.78 11.38 2.88
N ASP A 223 -12.69 10.96 2.00
CA ASP A 223 -14.04 10.50 2.36
C ASP A 223 -14.16 8.97 2.35
N PHE A 224 -13.06 8.24 2.09
CA PHE A 224 -13.06 6.79 2.08
C PHE A 224 -13.26 6.25 3.50
N SER A 225 -14.32 5.48 3.70
CA SER A 225 -14.78 5.01 5.00
C SER A 225 -14.73 3.48 5.11
N LYS A 226 -15.07 2.97 6.30
CA LYS A 226 -15.26 1.55 6.55
C LYS A 226 -16.30 0.94 5.60
N GLU A 227 -17.40 1.63 5.37
CA GLU A 227 -18.49 1.19 4.49
C GLU A 227 -18.01 1.08 3.03
N GLU A 228 -17.11 1.97 2.59
CA GLU A 228 -16.50 1.87 1.25
C GLU A 228 -15.55 0.68 1.15
N LEU A 229 -14.78 0.39 2.20
CA LEU A 229 -13.94 -0.81 2.25
C LEU A 229 -14.80 -2.08 2.26
N GLU A 230 -15.90 -2.11 3.00
CA GLU A 230 -16.85 -3.23 3.02
C GLU A 230 -17.48 -3.47 1.63
N LYS A 231 -17.82 -2.42 0.90
CA LYS A 231 -18.29 -2.54 -0.51
C LYS A 231 -17.23 -3.15 -1.42
N ALA A 232 -15.97 -2.73 -1.27
CA ALA A 232 -14.86 -3.27 -2.04
C ALA A 232 -14.64 -4.76 -1.76
N ILE A 233 -14.70 -5.17 -0.48
CA ILE A 233 -14.59 -6.58 -0.05
C ILE A 233 -15.80 -7.40 -0.53
N ALA A 234 -17.01 -6.83 -0.49
CA ALA A 234 -18.20 -7.50 -1.03
C ALA A 234 -18.07 -7.75 -2.54
N ALA A 235 -17.56 -6.75 -3.30
CA ALA A 235 -17.28 -6.91 -4.73
C ALA A 235 -16.19 -7.96 -5.00
N TYR A 236 -15.14 -8.00 -4.17
CA TYR A 236 -14.10 -9.03 -4.22
C TYR A 236 -14.70 -10.44 -4.04
N ASN A 237 -15.60 -10.62 -3.08
CA ASN A 237 -16.23 -11.92 -2.81
C ASN A 237 -17.21 -12.39 -3.90
N GLN A 238 -17.67 -11.48 -4.76
CA GLN A 238 -18.54 -11.84 -5.90
C GLN A 238 -17.77 -12.38 -7.11
N ARG A 239 -16.44 -12.36 -7.06
CA ARG A 239 -15.59 -12.78 -8.18
C ARG A 239 -15.16 -14.23 -8.04
N ASP A 240 -15.29 -14.99 -9.12
CA ASP A 240 -14.75 -16.35 -9.21
C ASP A 240 -13.26 -16.27 -9.61
N ARG A 241 -12.37 -16.41 -8.63
CA ARG A 241 -10.91 -16.33 -8.85
C ARG A 241 -10.41 -17.59 -9.54
N LYS A 242 -10.15 -17.47 -10.85
CA LYS A 242 -9.56 -18.54 -11.66
C LYS A 242 -8.08 -18.24 -11.90
N TYR A 243 -7.19 -19.03 -11.33
CA TYR A 243 -5.73 -18.94 -11.56
C TYR A 243 -5.31 -19.76 -12.81
N GLY A 244 -5.99 -19.54 -13.95
CA GLY A 244 -5.71 -20.24 -15.19
C GLY A 244 -6.22 -21.71 -15.24
N GLY A 245 -6.80 -22.22 -14.17
CA GLY A 245 -7.40 -23.55 -14.13
C GLY A 245 -8.85 -23.57 -14.65
N ILE A 246 -9.23 -24.62 -15.36
CA ILE A 246 -10.63 -24.90 -15.72
C ILE A 246 -11.19 -25.77 -14.60
N LYS A 247 -12.27 -25.33 -13.93
CA LYS A 247 -13.08 -26.26 -13.11
C LYS A 247 -13.83 -27.15 -14.11
N GLU A 248 -13.58 -28.46 -14.09
CA GLU A 248 -14.45 -29.41 -14.73
C GLU A 248 -15.84 -29.30 -14.08
N GLU A 249 -16.88 -29.12 -14.91
CA GLU A 249 -18.29 -29.07 -14.50
C GLU A 249 -18.77 -30.42 -14.00
#